data_020e2bcc5f0c7af6c73021b5d7abdd5a
#
_entry.id   020e2bcc5f0c7af6c73021b5d7abdd5a
#
_cell.length_a   1.000
_cell.length_b   1.000
_cell.length_c   1.000
_cell.angle_alpha   90.00
_cell.angle_beta   90.00
_cell.angle_gamma   90.00
#
_symmetry.space_group_name_H-M   'P 1'
#
loop_
_entity.id
_entity.type
_entity.pdbx_description
1 polymer ?
#
loop_
_entity_poly.entity_id
_entity_poly.type
_entity_poly.pdbx_seq_one_letter_code
_entity_poly.pdbx_strand_id
1 'polypeptide(L)'
;RHVDTSCMYVSPDVPTGRAFIQLSQGDGENSIVLLKGANFALDTPLDDVRRWLSPEVTHLILQNEIPLASTIAYVQHAQSLSICTVLNPSPMLTPDELRAFPWAGLHVLIVNEGESAELQAALGPHARTLADVPCLAPIPWLVVTRGSQGSSAGVILDGKRTWIDVPASRTTHVVNTTGAGDTYTGYLVAGLMTTDHWTIDRVRAVLQRASVAAAMAVEVDGAMDSIPAASEVEARCRSL
;
A
#
# COMPACT_ATOMS: atom_id res chain seq x y z
N ARG A 1 -10.24 7.11 -16.12
CA ARG A 1 -9.94 6.06 -15.18
C ARG A 1 -10.22 4.74 -15.88
N HIS A 2 -9.17 4.08 -16.37
CA HIS A 2 -9.27 2.98 -17.33
C HIS A 2 -8.74 1.69 -16.68
N VAL A 3 -9.25 1.35 -15.48
CA VAL A 3 -8.93 0.08 -14.83
C VAL A 3 -9.75 -1.01 -15.50
N ASP A 4 -9.10 -2.10 -15.92
CA ASP A 4 -9.78 -3.29 -16.38
C ASP A 4 -10.45 -3.99 -15.18
N THR A 5 -11.76 -4.16 -15.27
CA THR A 5 -12.58 -4.79 -14.22
C THR A 5 -13.10 -6.15 -14.62
N SER A 6 -12.59 -6.75 -15.68
CA SER A 6 -13.03 -8.05 -16.20
C SER A 6 -12.83 -9.20 -15.21
N CYS A 7 -11.85 -9.07 -14.30
CA CYS A 7 -11.57 -10.01 -13.22
C CYS A 7 -12.24 -9.64 -11.89
N MET A 8 -13.09 -8.61 -11.86
CA MET A 8 -13.77 -8.21 -10.63
C MET A 8 -14.89 -9.20 -10.31
N TYR A 9 -14.85 -9.80 -9.14
CA TYR A 9 -15.94 -10.64 -8.65
C TYR A 9 -17.14 -9.79 -8.23
N VAL A 10 -18.30 -10.17 -8.71
CA VAL A 10 -19.59 -9.57 -8.32
C VAL A 10 -20.42 -10.64 -7.60
N SER A 11 -20.65 -10.44 -6.30
CA SER A 11 -21.52 -11.34 -5.53
C SER A 11 -22.99 -11.09 -5.89
N PRO A 12 -23.77 -12.15 -6.20
CA PRO A 12 -25.20 -11.98 -6.44
C PRO A 12 -26.01 -11.72 -5.18
N ASP A 13 -25.51 -12.18 -4.01
CA ASP A 13 -26.31 -12.29 -2.78
C ASP A 13 -25.83 -11.34 -1.68
N VAL A 14 -24.60 -10.84 -1.76
CA VAL A 14 -24.00 -10.03 -0.69
C VAL A 14 -23.66 -8.64 -1.23
N PRO A 15 -24.14 -7.56 -0.58
CA PRO A 15 -23.83 -6.20 -1.01
C PRO A 15 -22.32 -5.90 -0.87
N THR A 16 -21.84 -4.98 -1.69
CA THR A 16 -20.47 -4.44 -1.61
C THR A 16 -20.14 -3.97 -0.18
N GLY A 17 -18.92 -4.21 0.27
CA GLY A 17 -18.38 -3.70 1.54
C GLY A 17 -18.49 -2.18 1.62
N ARG A 18 -18.69 -1.66 2.82
CA ARG A 18 -18.86 -0.21 3.06
C ARG A 18 -18.08 0.23 4.29
N ALA A 19 -17.51 1.42 4.21
CA ALA A 19 -16.94 2.12 5.35
C ALA A 19 -17.83 3.31 5.73
N PHE A 20 -18.17 3.43 7.00
CA PHE A 20 -18.84 4.62 7.56
C PHE A 20 -17.79 5.39 8.34
N ILE A 21 -17.41 6.53 7.81
CA ILE A 21 -16.37 7.38 8.40
C ILE A 21 -17.05 8.52 9.15
N GLN A 22 -16.88 8.55 10.48
CA GLN A 22 -17.32 9.64 11.33
C GLN A 22 -16.17 10.61 11.52
N LEU A 23 -16.39 11.88 11.21
CA LEU A 23 -15.42 12.95 11.42
C LEU A 23 -15.81 13.76 12.65
N SER A 24 -14.89 13.93 13.58
CA SER A 24 -15.04 14.84 14.71
C SER A 24 -14.88 16.29 14.24
N GLN A 25 -15.84 17.16 14.58
CA GLN A 25 -15.78 18.58 14.22
C GLN A 25 -14.77 19.40 15.02
N GLY A 26 -14.23 18.83 16.10
CA GLY A 26 -13.37 19.59 17.03
C GLY A 26 -11.88 19.40 16.82
N ASP A 27 -11.45 18.16 16.61
CA ASP A 27 -10.03 17.76 16.58
C ASP A 27 -9.61 17.12 15.23
N GLY A 28 -10.55 16.92 14.30
CA GLY A 28 -10.29 16.27 13.01
C GLY A 28 -10.07 14.76 13.11
N GLU A 29 -10.24 14.16 14.29
CA GLU A 29 -10.17 12.71 14.48
C GLU A 29 -11.29 12.01 13.70
N ASN A 30 -10.98 10.82 13.19
CA ASN A 30 -11.97 9.98 12.51
C ASN A 30 -12.17 8.66 13.24
N SER A 31 -13.36 8.11 13.09
CA SER A 31 -13.72 6.75 13.51
C SER A 31 -14.37 6.04 12.34
N ILE A 32 -13.90 4.83 12.05
CA ILE A 32 -14.34 4.08 10.87
C ILE A 32 -15.05 2.81 11.33
N VAL A 33 -16.29 2.62 10.86
CA VAL A 33 -17.06 1.39 11.03
C VAL A 33 -17.12 0.68 9.68
N LEU A 34 -16.53 -0.53 9.62
CA LEU A 34 -16.48 -1.34 8.40
C LEU A 34 -17.60 -2.38 8.38
N LEU A 35 -18.37 -2.39 7.30
CA LEU A 35 -19.23 -3.50 6.91
C LEU A 35 -18.52 -4.29 5.82
N LYS A 36 -18.03 -5.47 6.15
CA LYS A 36 -17.17 -6.29 5.29
C LYS A 36 -17.82 -6.67 3.94
N GLY A 37 -19.12 -6.94 3.93
CA GLY A 37 -19.88 -7.22 2.71
C GLY A 37 -19.25 -8.28 1.80
N ALA A 38 -19.39 -8.10 0.49
CA ALA A 38 -18.86 -9.01 -0.52
C ALA A 38 -17.34 -9.19 -0.49
N ASN A 39 -16.59 -8.21 0.05
CA ASN A 39 -15.13 -8.32 0.17
C ASN A 39 -14.71 -9.54 0.99
N PHE A 40 -15.50 -9.93 1.99
CA PHE A 40 -15.22 -11.06 2.87
C PHE A 40 -16.13 -12.27 2.62
N ALA A 41 -17.05 -12.20 1.65
CA ALA A 41 -17.89 -13.32 1.28
C ALA A 41 -17.21 -14.27 0.28
N LEU A 42 -16.11 -13.84 -0.33
CA LEU A 42 -15.36 -14.64 -1.27
C LEU A 42 -14.36 -15.51 -0.50
N ASP A 43 -14.69 -16.79 -0.35
CA ASP A 43 -13.69 -17.80 -0.04
C ASP A 43 -12.99 -18.15 -1.34
N THR A 44 -11.77 -17.60 -1.53
CA THR A 44 -11.05 -17.73 -2.80
C THR A 44 -10.31 -19.05 -2.85
N PRO A 45 -10.83 -20.08 -3.55
CA PRO A 45 -10.12 -21.33 -3.76
C PRO A 45 -8.79 -21.07 -4.50
N LEU A 46 -7.80 -21.90 -4.26
CA LEU A 46 -6.48 -21.78 -4.91
C LEU A 46 -6.58 -21.79 -6.45
N ASP A 47 -7.56 -22.48 -7.01
CA ASP A 47 -7.79 -22.53 -8.46
C ASP A 47 -8.24 -21.15 -9.01
N ASP A 48 -9.00 -20.39 -8.25
CA ASP A 48 -9.39 -19.03 -8.63
C ASP A 48 -8.19 -18.06 -8.54
N VAL A 49 -7.33 -18.21 -7.53
CA VAL A 49 -6.09 -17.44 -7.45
C VAL A 49 -5.22 -17.69 -8.69
N ARG A 50 -5.07 -18.94 -9.11
CA ARG A 50 -4.32 -19.32 -10.32
C ARG A 50 -4.95 -18.77 -11.60
N ARG A 51 -6.27 -18.71 -11.66
CA ARG A 51 -6.99 -18.17 -12.82
C ARG A 51 -6.80 -16.66 -12.99
N TRP A 52 -6.79 -15.91 -11.88
CA TRP A 52 -6.70 -14.44 -11.92
C TRP A 52 -5.27 -13.93 -11.92
N LEU A 53 -4.34 -14.68 -11.33
CA LEU A 53 -2.94 -14.33 -11.25
C LEU A 53 -2.15 -15.13 -12.27
N SER A 54 -2.17 -14.67 -13.52
CA SER A 54 -1.44 -15.28 -14.63
C SER A 54 0.02 -14.80 -14.67
N PRO A 55 0.91 -15.51 -15.38
CA PRO A 55 2.32 -15.08 -15.56
C PRO A 55 2.50 -13.72 -16.27
N GLU A 56 1.45 -13.19 -16.88
CA GLU A 56 1.48 -11.86 -17.51
C GLU A 56 1.37 -10.72 -16.47
N VAL A 57 0.89 -11.04 -15.27
CA VAL A 57 0.83 -10.09 -14.15
C VAL A 57 2.24 -9.85 -13.63
N THR A 58 2.70 -8.62 -13.65
CA THR A 58 4.03 -8.23 -13.17
C THR A 58 4.04 -7.77 -11.72
N HIS A 59 2.95 -7.15 -11.26
CA HIS A 59 2.80 -6.59 -9.92
C HIS A 59 1.44 -6.96 -9.34
N LEU A 60 1.43 -7.34 -8.07
CA LEU A 60 0.23 -7.63 -7.29
C LEU A 60 0.20 -6.69 -6.08
N ILE A 61 -0.89 -5.94 -5.93
CA ILE A 61 -1.12 -5.07 -4.76
C ILE A 61 -2.16 -5.74 -3.87
N LEU A 62 -1.83 -5.87 -2.60
CA LEU A 62 -2.69 -6.46 -1.58
C LEU A 62 -2.85 -5.52 -0.39
N GLN A 63 -4.02 -5.58 0.23
CA GLN A 63 -4.37 -4.95 1.50
C GLN A 63 -4.85 -6.05 2.48
N ASN A 64 -5.51 -5.64 3.57
CA ASN A 64 -6.15 -6.55 4.50
C ASN A 64 -7.69 -6.36 4.51
N GLU A 65 -8.29 -6.25 3.32
CA GLU A 65 -9.74 -6.03 3.16
C GLU A 65 -10.47 -7.19 2.47
N ILE A 66 -9.81 -8.35 2.39
CA ILE A 66 -10.36 -9.65 1.97
C ILE A 66 -9.99 -10.71 3.02
N PRO A 67 -10.53 -11.92 3.00
CA PRO A 67 -10.13 -12.98 3.91
C PRO A 67 -8.62 -13.20 3.91
N LEU A 68 -8.00 -13.24 5.09
CA LEU A 68 -6.54 -13.38 5.22
C LEU A 68 -6.01 -14.63 4.52
N ALA A 69 -6.76 -15.74 4.55
CA ALA A 69 -6.40 -16.94 3.84
C ALA A 69 -6.26 -16.71 2.32
N SER A 70 -7.14 -15.90 1.74
CA SER A 70 -7.04 -15.49 0.33
C SER A 70 -5.80 -14.62 0.07
N THR A 71 -5.55 -13.63 0.94
CA THR A 71 -4.33 -12.80 0.85
C THR A 71 -3.07 -13.66 0.87
N ILE A 72 -2.98 -14.61 1.81
CA ILE A 72 -1.85 -15.54 1.91
C ILE A 72 -1.71 -16.41 0.64
N ALA A 73 -2.82 -16.93 0.11
CA ALA A 73 -2.81 -17.71 -1.12
C ALA A 73 -2.29 -16.90 -2.32
N TYR A 74 -2.71 -15.63 -2.43
CA TYR A 74 -2.18 -14.71 -3.46
C TYR A 74 -0.69 -14.46 -3.30
N VAL A 75 -0.19 -14.18 -2.08
CA VAL A 75 1.24 -13.98 -1.82
C VAL A 75 2.05 -15.21 -2.23
N GLN A 76 1.63 -16.41 -1.81
CA GLN A 76 2.33 -17.66 -2.10
C GLN A 76 2.34 -17.98 -3.61
N HIS A 77 1.22 -17.76 -4.28
CA HIS A 77 1.15 -17.99 -5.72
C HIS A 77 1.96 -16.96 -6.51
N ALA A 78 1.88 -15.68 -6.16
CA ALA A 78 2.68 -14.63 -6.75
C ALA A 78 4.19 -14.91 -6.62
N GLN A 79 4.63 -15.39 -5.44
CA GLN A 79 6.01 -15.82 -5.23
C GLN A 79 6.43 -16.93 -6.18
N SER A 80 5.56 -17.93 -6.43
CA SER A 80 5.84 -19.04 -7.36
C SER A 80 5.97 -18.58 -8.82
N LEU A 81 5.40 -17.45 -9.17
CA LEU A 81 5.44 -16.83 -10.50
C LEU A 81 6.46 -15.69 -10.61
N SER A 82 7.21 -15.39 -9.54
CA SER A 82 8.14 -14.25 -9.46
C SER A 82 7.46 -12.90 -9.71
N ILE A 83 6.19 -12.76 -9.32
CA ILE A 83 5.42 -11.52 -9.41
C ILE A 83 5.82 -10.59 -8.26
N CYS A 84 6.07 -9.33 -8.56
CA CYS A 84 6.35 -8.31 -7.54
C CYS A 84 5.13 -8.10 -6.64
N THR A 85 5.21 -8.55 -5.38
CA THR A 85 4.10 -8.49 -4.44
C THR A 85 4.26 -7.30 -3.50
N VAL A 86 3.26 -6.43 -3.49
CA VAL A 86 3.17 -5.22 -2.67
C VAL A 86 2.06 -5.41 -1.65
N LEU A 87 2.37 -5.20 -0.38
CA LEU A 87 1.38 -5.25 0.70
C LEU A 87 1.31 -3.90 1.42
N ASN A 88 0.09 -3.37 1.53
CA ASN A 88 -0.25 -2.32 2.48
C ASN A 88 -1.29 -2.88 3.46
N PRO A 89 -0.87 -3.45 4.63
CA PRO A 89 -1.75 -4.20 5.53
C PRO A 89 -2.66 -3.26 6.33
N SER A 90 -3.61 -2.64 5.65
CA SER A 90 -4.61 -1.76 6.23
C SER A 90 -6.02 -2.34 5.98
N PRO A 91 -6.85 -2.53 7.04
CA PRO A 91 -6.51 -2.43 8.47
C PRO A 91 -5.44 -3.44 8.91
N MET A 92 -4.70 -3.12 9.99
CA MET A 92 -3.61 -3.97 10.48
C MET A 92 -4.10 -5.35 10.92
N LEU A 93 -3.28 -6.36 10.70
CA LEU A 93 -3.46 -7.73 11.16
C LEU A 93 -3.26 -7.83 12.68
N THR A 94 -3.90 -8.80 13.30
CA THR A 94 -3.66 -9.11 14.72
C THR A 94 -2.21 -9.58 14.94
N PRO A 95 -1.65 -9.46 16.16
CA PRO A 95 -0.28 -9.91 16.44
C PRO A 95 -0.01 -11.39 16.10
N ASP A 96 -1.00 -12.27 16.24
CA ASP A 96 -0.85 -13.69 15.90
C ASP A 96 -0.86 -13.91 14.38
N GLU A 97 -1.71 -13.20 13.66
CA GLU A 97 -1.72 -13.21 12.19
C GLU A 97 -0.43 -12.64 11.61
N LEU A 98 0.11 -11.55 12.20
CA LEU A 98 1.40 -10.99 11.81
C LEU A 98 2.55 -12.00 11.95
N ARG A 99 2.57 -12.77 13.06
CA ARG A 99 3.59 -13.80 13.28
C ARG A 99 3.50 -14.96 12.31
N ALA A 100 2.29 -15.27 11.84
CA ALA A 100 2.03 -16.37 10.90
C ALA A 100 2.14 -15.95 9.42
N PHE A 101 2.22 -14.65 9.13
CA PHE A 101 2.19 -14.14 7.75
C PHE A 101 3.46 -14.50 6.97
N PRO A 102 3.37 -14.90 5.67
CA PRO A 102 4.50 -15.31 4.85
C PRO A 102 5.30 -14.10 4.30
N TRP A 103 5.97 -13.36 5.16
CA TRP A 103 6.71 -12.13 4.83
C TRP A 103 7.73 -12.28 3.72
N ALA A 104 8.36 -13.46 3.62
CA ALA A 104 9.37 -13.75 2.59
C ALA A 104 8.83 -13.70 1.14
N GLY A 105 7.52 -13.73 0.97
CA GLY A 105 6.87 -13.61 -0.35
C GLY A 105 6.67 -12.17 -0.80
N LEU A 106 7.02 -11.17 0.01
CA LEU A 106 6.81 -9.77 -0.32
C LEU A 106 8.05 -9.13 -0.95
N HIS A 107 7.80 -8.20 -1.87
CA HIS A 107 8.80 -7.32 -2.46
C HIS A 107 8.73 -5.90 -1.89
N VAL A 108 7.53 -5.45 -1.56
CA VAL A 108 7.28 -4.11 -1.02
C VAL A 108 6.30 -4.20 0.15
N LEU A 109 6.67 -3.60 1.26
CA LEU A 109 5.79 -3.37 2.40
C LEU A 109 5.61 -1.87 2.58
N ILE A 110 4.36 -1.41 2.56
CA ILE A 110 4.01 0.01 2.75
C ILE A 110 3.15 0.11 4.00
N VAL A 111 3.56 0.94 4.95
CA VAL A 111 2.84 1.16 6.20
C VAL A 111 2.91 2.63 6.61
N ASN A 112 1.97 3.07 7.43
CA ASN A 112 2.08 4.35 8.11
C ASN A 112 2.89 4.22 9.42
N GLU A 113 3.10 5.32 10.14
CA GLU A 113 3.87 5.32 11.39
C GLU A 113 3.23 4.44 12.48
N GLY A 114 1.91 4.48 12.62
CA GLY A 114 1.17 3.65 13.58
C GLY A 114 1.30 2.17 13.25
N GLU A 115 1.02 1.80 12.01
CA GLU A 115 1.16 0.44 11.50
C GLU A 115 2.61 -0.09 11.64
N SER A 116 3.60 0.78 11.37
CA SER A 116 5.02 0.46 11.59
C SER A 116 5.33 0.13 13.05
N ALA A 117 4.77 0.91 13.98
CA ALA A 117 4.95 0.67 15.41
C ALA A 117 4.28 -0.64 15.87
N GLU A 118 3.08 -0.94 15.36
CA GLU A 118 2.37 -2.19 15.64
C GLU A 118 3.15 -3.42 15.12
N LEU A 119 3.70 -3.35 13.89
CA LEU A 119 4.56 -4.39 13.34
C LEU A 119 5.81 -4.63 14.21
N GLN A 120 6.48 -3.56 14.63
CA GLN A 120 7.66 -3.68 15.48
C GLN A 120 7.29 -4.27 16.85
N ALA A 121 6.19 -3.84 17.45
CA ALA A 121 5.72 -4.37 18.73
C ALA A 121 5.40 -5.87 18.65
N ALA A 122 4.80 -6.32 17.55
CA ALA A 122 4.37 -7.71 17.37
C ALA A 122 5.51 -8.67 16.97
N LEU A 123 6.44 -8.21 16.12
CA LEU A 123 7.41 -9.05 15.43
C LEU A 123 8.86 -8.83 15.89
N GLY A 124 9.16 -7.69 16.49
CA GLY A 124 10.51 -7.33 16.92
C GLY A 124 10.49 -6.20 17.96
N PRO A 125 10.08 -6.47 19.22
CA PRO A 125 9.84 -5.43 20.24
C PRO A 125 11.09 -4.62 20.61
N HIS A 126 12.27 -5.04 20.18
CA HIS A 126 13.54 -4.32 20.36
C HIS A 126 14.07 -3.69 19.07
N ALA A 127 13.34 -3.85 17.96
CA ALA A 127 13.71 -3.27 16.68
C ALA A 127 13.58 -1.74 16.72
N ARG A 128 14.53 -1.02 16.16
CA ARG A 128 14.49 0.44 16.02
C ARG A 128 13.81 0.86 14.71
N THR A 129 13.92 0.01 13.70
CA THR A 129 13.31 0.19 12.39
C THR A 129 12.69 -1.13 11.93
N LEU A 130 11.83 -1.09 10.90
CA LEU A 130 11.30 -2.31 10.28
C LEU A 130 12.42 -3.22 9.74
N ALA A 131 13.54 -2.67 9.32
CA ALA A 131 14.67 -3.44 8.83
C ALA A 131 15.41 -4.24 9.90
N ASP A 132 15.22 -3.91 11.18
CA ASP A 132 15.78 -4.65 12.31
C ASP A 132 14.91 -5.85 12.69
N VAL A 133 13.69 -5.95 12.15
CA VAL A 133 12.78 -7.08 12.35
C VAL A 133 13.19 -8.23 11.43
N PRO A 134 13.62 -9.39 11.96
CA PRO A 134 14.25 -10.44 11.15
C PRO A 134 13.44 -10.93 9.94
N CYS A 135 12.12 -11.08 10.09
CA CYS A 135 11.26 -11.54 9.01
C CYS A 135 10.96 -10.44 7.97
N LEU A 136 11.13 -9.15 8.31
CA LEU A 136 10.93 -8.02 7.39
C LEU A 136 12.24 -7.58 6.73
N ALA A 137 13.39 -7.86 7.36
CA ALA A 137 14.69 -7.45 6.86
C ALA A 137 15.00 -7.90 5.42
N PRO A 138 14.55 -9.06 4.92
CA PRO A 138 14.77 -9.46 3.54
C PRO A 138 13.90 -8.76 2.50
N ILE A 139 12.79 -8.10 2.90
CA ILE A 139 11.87 -7.44 1.97
C ILE A 139 12.61 -6.31 1.24
N PRO A 140 12.67 -6.29 -0.11
CA PRO A 140 13.46 -5.31 -0.86
C PRO A 140 13.10 -3.85 -0.55
N TRP A 141 11.82 -3.54 -0.40
CA TRP A 141 11.34 -2.20 -0.11
C TRP A 141 10.50 -2.16 1.17
N LEU A 142 10.96 -1.43 2.16
CA LEU A 142 10.22 -1.10 3.38
C LEU A 142 9.90 0.39 3.35
N VAL A 143 8.62 0.74 3.18
CA VAL A 143 8.18 2.13 3.03
C VAL A 143 7.31 2.52 4.21
N VAL A 144 7.66 3.63 4.86
CA VAL A 144 6.89 4.22 5.96
C VAL A 144 6.39 5.59 5.54
N THR A 145 5.08 5.75 5.44
CA THR A 145 4.45 7.05 5.20
C THR A 145 4.23 7.77 6.52
N ARG A 146 4.51 9.10 6.55
CA ARG A 146 4.50 9.94 7.76
C ARG A 146 3.61 11.17 7.58
N GLY A 147 2.54 11.03 6.84
CA GLY A 147 1.59 12.12 6.58
C GLY A 147 2.28 13.40 6.12
N SER A 148 2.08 14.49 6.83
CA SER A 148 2.69 15.80 6.52
C SER A 148 4.22 15.85 6.66
N GLN A 149 4.85 14.82 7.20
CA GLN A 149 6.30 14.70 7.28
C GLN A 149 6.92 13.96 6.07
N GLY A 150 6.09 13.45 5.16
CA GLY A 150 6.54 12.75 3.95
C GLY A 150 6.65 11.25 4.12
N SER A 151 7.71 10.66 3.60
CA SER A 151 7.91 9.20 3.66
C SER A 151 9.39 8.84 3.77
N SER A 152 9.65 7.65 4.30
CA SER A 152 10.97 7.04 4.37
C SER A 152 10.92 5.67 3.70
N ALA A 153 11.86 5.37 2.84
CA ALA A 153 11.98 4.06 2.21
C ALA A 153 13.36 3.45 2.47
N GLY A 154 13.37 2.29 3.11
CA GLY A 154 14.53 1.43 3.20
C GLY A 154 14.57 0.48 2.01
N VAL A 155 15.48 0.69 1.07
CA VAL A 155 15.58 -0.08 -0.17
C VAL A 155 16.87 -0.88 -0.21
N ILE A 156 16.82 -2.13 -0.66
CA ILE A 156 18.04 -2.92 -0.90
C ILE A 156 18.61 -2.53 -2.26
N LEU A 157 19.73 -1.84 -2.25
CA LEU A 157 20.52 -1.47 -3.43
C LEU A 157 21.87 -2.13 -3.34
N ASP A 158 22.28 -2.85 -4.38
CA ASP A 158 23.57 -3.59 -4.42
C ASP A 158 23.81 -4.46 -3.16
N GLY A 159 22.74 -5.14 -2.70
CA GLY A 159 22.78 -6.00 -1.51
C GLY A 159 22.81 -5.26 -0.16
N LYS A 160 22.73 -3.93 -0.15
CA LYS A 160 22.77 -3.13 1.07
C LYS A 160 21.47 -2.34 1.26
N ARG A 161 20.89 -2.36 2.48
CA ARG A 161 19.77 -1.51 2.85
C ARG A 161 20.20 -0.04 2.89
N THR A 162 19.55 0.79 2.08
CA THR A 162 19.75 2.24 2.06
C THR A 162 18.44 2.92 2.38
N TRP A 163 18.45 3.82 3.35
CA TRP A 163 17.28 4.62 3.70
C TRP A 163 17.27 5.93 2.92
N ILE A 164 16.12 6.26 2.34
CA ILE A 164 15.89 7.45 1.53
C ILE A 164 14.65 8.13 2.07
N ASP A 165 14.84 9.34 2.58
CA ASP A 165 13.77 10.19 3.07
C ASP A 165 13.33 11.16 1.98
N VAL A 166 12.01 11.36 1.89
CA VAL A 166 11.39 12.33 0.99
C VAL A 166 10.39 13.15 1.81
N PRO A 167 10.50 14.48 1.81
CA PRO A 167 9.55 15.34 2.48
C PRO A 167 8.16 15.24 1.83
N ALA A 168 7.13 15.57 2.59
CA ALA A 168 5.79 15.73 2.03
C ALA A 168 5.78 16.84 0.97
N SER A 169 5.05 16.62 -0.10
CA SER A 169 4.79 17.70 -1.04
C SER A 169 3.88 18.76 -0.42
N ARG A 170 4.10 20.01 -0.80
CA ARG A 170 3.27 21.13 -0.32
C ARG A 170 1.84 20.97 -0.78
N THR A 171 0.90 21.16 0.13
CA THR A 171 -0.54 21.25 -0.13
C THR A 171 -0.97 22.71 -0.07
N THR A 172 -1.96 23.09 -0.86
CA THR A 172 -2.58 24.41 -0.79
C THR A 172 -3.59 24.49 0.35
N HIS A 173 -4.32 23.41 0.57
CA HIS A 173 -5.28 23.21 1.66
C HIS A 173 -5.53 21.70 1.82
N VAL A 174 -5.95 21.30 3.00
CA VAL A 174 -6.34 19.91 3.27
C VAL A 174 -7.86 19.87 3.43
N VAL A 175 -8.51 19.11 2.55
CA VAL A 175 -9.98 18.91 2.57
C VAL A 175 -10.31 17.60 3.27
N ASN A 176 -9.68 16.52 2.81
CA ASN A 176 -9.95 15.17 3.30
C ASN A 176 -8.69 14.30 3.12
N THR A 177 -8.29 13.58 4.15
CA THR A 177 -7.10 12.70 4.09
C THR A 177 -7.42 11.28 3.64
N THR A 178 -8.69 10.94 3.43
CA THR A 178 -9.13 9.62 2.97
C THR A 178 -8.57 9.33 1.58
N GLY A 179 -8.01 8.13 1.39
CA GLY A 179 -7.44 7.71 0.11
C GLY A 179 -6.05 8.26 -0.22
N ALA A 180 -5.45 9.09 0.66
CA ALA A 180 -4.09 9.58 0.43
C ALA A 180 -3.05 8.45 0.45
N GLY A 181 -3.18 7.49 1.36
CA GLY A 181 -2.33 6.29 1.43
C GLY A 181 -2.49 5.40 0.20
N ASP A 182 -3.73 5.19 -0.25
CA ASP A 182 -4.04 4.42 -1.46
C ASP A 182 -3.46 5.08 -2.71
N THR A 183 -3.61 6.42 -2.80
CA THR A 183 -3.02 7.21 -3.88
C THR A 183 -1.50 7.10 -3.88
N TYR A 184 -0.86 7.24 -2.71
CA TYR A 184 0.59 7.06 -2.58
C TYR A 184 1.02 5.68 -3.04
N THR A 185 0.35 4.62 -2.56
CA THR A 185 0.61 3.23 -2.93
C THR A 185 0.48 3.01 -4.43
N GLY A 186 -0.61 3.46 -5.05
CA GLY A 186 -0.84 3.33 -6.48
C GLY A 186 0.24 4.01 -7.33
N TYR A 187 0.63 5.25 -6.97
CA TYR A 187 1.69 5.98 -7.68
C TYR A 187 3.08 5.40 -7.44
N LEU A 188 3.36 4.88 -6.24
CA LEU A 188 4.60 4.16 -5.97
C LEU A 188 4.71 2.92 -6.86
N VAL A 189 3.67 2.07 -6.89
CA VAL A 189 3.67 0.86 -7.72
C VAL A 189 3.78 1.19 -9.21
N ALA A 190 3.04 2.18 -9.69
CA ALA A 190 3.20 2.66 -11.07
C ALA A 190 4.64 3.11 -11.38
N GLY A 191 5.33 3.71 -10.40
CA GLY A 191 6.75 4.04 -10.51
C GLY A 191 7.65 2.81 -10.53
N LEU A 192 7.35 1.79 -9.70
CA LEU A 192 8.11 0.53 -9.67
C LEU A 192 8.07 -0.21 -11.01
N MET A 193 6.97 -0.09 -11.75
CA MET A 193 6.80 -0.72 -13.07
C MET A 193 7.64 -0.08 -14.19
N THR A 194 8.35 1.02 -13.93
CA THR A 194 9.06 1.77 -14.98
C THR A 194 10.51 1.30 -15.21
N THR A 195 11.10 0.56 -14.28
CA THR A 195 12.51 0.15 -14.35
C THR A 195 12.83 -1.02 -13.43
N ASP A 196 13.76 -1.87 -13.86
CA ASP A 196 14.36 -2.93 -13.05
C ASP A 196 15.71 -2.52 -12.43
N HIS A 197 16.23 -1.34 -12.81
CA HIS A 197 17.50 -0.83 -12.30
C HIS A 197 17.27 0.35 -11.35
N TRP A 198 17.57 0.14 -10.09
CA TRP A 198 17.34 1.11 -9.03
C TRP A 198 18.62 1.81 -8.62
N THR A 199 18.57 3.14 -8.61
CA THR A 199 19.56 4.04 -8.02
C THR A 199 18.87 4.90 -6.95
N ILE A 200 19.64 5.51 -6.07
CA ILE A 200 19.10 6.42 -5.04
C ILE A 200 18.22 7.52 -5.66
N ASP A 201 18.66 8.08 -6.79
CA ASP A 201 17.93 9.17 -7.47
C ASP A 201 16.60 8.68 -8.08
N ARG A 202 16.59 7.48 -8.66
CA ARG A 202 15.35 6.88 -9.18
C ARG A 202 14.38 6.55 -8.05
N VAL A 203 14.86 5.98 -6.96
CA VAL A 203 14.04 5.73 -5.77
C VAL A 203 13.45 7.04 -5.26
N ARG A 204 14.28 8.07 -5.09
CA ARG A 204 13.82 9.40 -4.64
C ARG A 204 12.76 9.97 -5.58
N ALA A 205 12.96 9.90 -6.88
CA ALA A 205 12.02 10.42 -7.87
C ALA A 205 10.63 9.73 -7.79
N VAL A 206 10.61 8.41 -7.63
CA VAL A 206 9.36 7.64 -7.50
C VAL A 206 8.64 7.98 -6.19
N LEU A 207 9.35 8.07 -5.07
CA LEU A 207 8.78 8.47 -3.78
C LEU A 207 8.26 9.92 -3.81
N GLN A 208 8.98 10.84 -4.44
CA GLN A 208 8.54 12.23 -4.61
C GLN A 208 7.25 12.30 -5.43
N ARG A 209 7.18 11.57 -6.55
CA ARG A 209 5.97 11.51 -7.38
C ARG A 209 4.77 10.97 -6.60
N ALA A 210 4.96 9.90 -5.83
CA ALA A 210 3.92 9.35 -4.95
C ALA A 210 3.48 10.35 -3.88
N SER A 211 4.45 11.08 -3.29
CA SER A 211 4.18 12.14 -2.31
C SER A 211 3.39 13.31 -2.91
N VAL A 212 3.71 13.72 -4.15
CA VAL A 212 2.95 14.76 -4.88
C VAL A 212 1.52 14.31 -5.13
N ALA A 213 1.33 13.09 -5.60
CA ALA A 213 0.00 12.55 -5.86
C ALA A 213 -0.85 12.47 -4.59
N ALA A 214 -0.29 11.98 -3.48
CA ALA A 214 -0.97 11.93 -2.19
C ALA A 214 -1.32 13.33 -1.67
N ALA A 215 -0.42 14.31 -1.85
CA ALA A 215 -0.69 15.71 -1.49
C ALA A 215 -1.81 16.34 -2.32
N MET A 216 -1.92 15.99 -3.60
CA MET A 216 -3.03 16.42 -4.46
C MET A 216 -4.35 15.74 -4.05
N ALA A 217 -4.31 14.48 -3.66
CA ALA A 217 -5.50 13.76 -3.22
C ALA A 217 -6.14 14.39 -1.97
N VAL A 218 -5.33 14.85 -0.99
CA VAL A 218 -5.89 15.48 0.21
C VAL A 218 -6.51 16.86 -0.03
N GLU A 219 -6.29 17.46 -1.19
CA GLU A 219 -6.87 18.76 -1.59
C GLU A 219 -8.29 18.64 -2.16
N VAL A 220 -8.77 17.41 -2.41
CA VAL A 220 -10.06 17.13 -3.03
C VAL A 220 -10.86 16.21 -2.13
N ASP A 221 -12.19 16.46 -2.03
CA ASP A 221 -13.06 15.57 -1.26
C ASP A 221 -13.33 14.25 -2.00
N GLY A 222 -13.44 13.17 -1.23
CA GLY A 222 -13.70 11.81 -1.72
C GLY A 222 -12.45 10.96 -1.79
N ALA A 223 -12.60 9.64 -1.67
CA ALA A 223 -11.51 8.67 -1.71
C ALA A 223 -11.05 8.40 -3.16
N MET A 224 -11.96 7.94 -4.01
CA MET A 224 -11.64 7.57 -5.39
C MET A 224 -11.64 8.80 -6.33
N ASP A 225 -12.48 9.78 -6.06
CA ASP A 225 -12.59 10.99 -6.89
C ASP A 225 -11.43 11.95 -6.68
N SER A 226 -10.80 11.90 -5.52
CA SER A 226 -9.62 12.70 -5.18
C SER A 226 -8.33 12.24 -5.86
N ILE A 227 -8.26 11.00 -6.36
CA ILE A 227 -7.04 10.48 -7.01
C ILE A 227 -6.73 11.29 -8.27
N PRO A 228 -5.59 12.02 -8.33
CA PRO A 228 -5.25 12.85 -9.48
C PRO A 228 -4.88 12.01 -10.72
N ALA A 229 -5.04 12.58 -11.91
CA ALA A 229 -4.54 11.97 -13.13
C ALA A 229 -3.01 12.10 -13.22
N ALA A 230 -2.35 11.15 -13.91
CA ALA A 230 -0.89 11.14 -14.04
C ALA A 230 -0.34 12.44 -14.66
N SER A 231 -1.04 13.00 -15.66
CA SER A 231 -0.66 14.26 -16.31
C SER A 231 -0.68 15.47 -15.35
N GLU A 232 -1.61 15.48 -14.40
CA GLU A 232 -1.72 16.53 -13.39
C GLU A 232 -0.57 16.44 -12.38
N VAL A 233 -0.26 15.21 -11.93
CA VAL A 233 0.89 14.97 -11.03
C VAL A 233 2.20 15.35 -11.71
N GLU A 234 2.38 14.99 -12.98
CA GLU A 234 3.57 15.37 -13.74
C GLU A 234 3.70 16.89 -13.93
N ALA A 235 2.58 17.57 -14.17
CA ALA A 235 2.57 19.03 -14.25
C ALA A 235 3.01 19.66 -12.92
N ARG A 236 2.48 19.16 -11.80
CA ARG A 236 2.84 19.65 -10.47
C ARG A 236 4.29 19.33 -10.11
N CYS A 237 4.80 18.14 -10.45
CA CYS A 237 6.21 17.80 -10.25
C CYS A 237 7.17 18.74 -10.99
N ARG A 238 6.79 19.21 -12.19
CA ARG A 238 7.60 20.18 -12.94
C ARG A 238 7.59 21.61 -12.37
N SER A 239 6.65 21.92 -11.50
CA SER A 239 6.51 23.25 -10.87
C SER A 239 7.17 23.33 -9.49
N LEU A 240 7.70 22.23 -8.97
CA LEU A 240 8.44 22.14 -7.71
C LEU A 240 9.93 22.33 -7.91
#